data_4f540319e111851140675d501159abff
#
_entry.id   4f540319e111851140675d501159abff
#
_cell.length_a   1.000
_cell.length_b   1.000
_cell.length_c   1.000
_cell.angle_alpha   90.00
_cell.angle_beta   90.00
_cell.angle_gamma   90.00
#
_symmetry.space_group_name_H-M   'P 1'
#
loop_
_entity.id
_entity.type
_entity.pdbx_description
1 polymer ?
#
loop_
_entity_poly.entity_id
_entity_poly.type
_entity_poly.pdbx_seq_one_letter_code
_entity_poly.pdbx_strand_id
1 'polypeptide(L)'
;MKVTAVYFSPTGNTKKSVEAMAGALDPNFTVIDVTAPEQASVEREFSSEELVIFGMPVYMGRIPAAAAPRLQGLKGNHTPCILAATYGNRHYDDALAEMAGIAERNGFLIQGAAALVGRHTYGEIQVGRPDEADLEADRAFARKAAENKKMQSEIPGKYPEGEAAPGGHYKPLTSSACIQCGICRKECPVRAIGDDFQVGPERCISCFRCIRNCPVHAKNMDTPEYREFAEMFTEKLSKRRENEYFL
;
A
#
# COMPACT_ATOMS: atom_id res chain seq x y z
N MET A 1 19.19 0.56 16.83
CA MET A 1 18.36 1.58 16.13
C MET A 1 16.91 1.12 16.22
N LYS A 2 16.01 1.96 16.68
CA LYS A 2 14.57 1.62 16.77
C LYS A 2 13.91 1.78 15.39
N VAL A 3 13.20 0.76 14.95
CA VAL A 3 12.54 0.76 13.64
C VAL A 3 11.02 0.87 13.79
N THR A 4 10.38 1.68 12.94
CA THR A 4 8.93 1.77 12.87
C THR A 4 8.46 1.47 11.44
N ALA A 5 7.58 0.48 11.30
CA ALA A 5 6.86 0.16 10.07
C ALA A 5 5.58 1.01 9.99
N VAL A 6 5.46 1.85 8.98
CA VAL A 6 4.26 2.67 8.71
C VAL A 6 3.66 2.23 7.39
N TYR A 7 2.42 1.79 7.34
CA TYR A 7 1.84 1.36 6.09
C TYR A 7 0.33 1.58 5.97
N PHE A 8 -0.11 1.77 4.71
CA PHE A 8 -1.49 1.61 4.29
C PHE A 8 -1.59 0.32 3.47
N SER A 9 -2.34 -0.68 3.96
CA SER A 9 -2.34 -2.03 3.36
C SER A 9 -3.71 -2.70 3.40
N PRO A 10 -4.66 -2.31 2.55
CA PRO A 10 -6.02 -2.87 2.57
C PRO A 10 -6.07 -4.39 2.38
N THR A 11 -5.17 -4.96 1.58
CA THR A 11 -5.16 -6.40 1.23
C THR A 11 -3.95 -7.18 1.74
N GLY A 12 -3.09 -6.53 2.54
CA GLY A 12 -1.98 -7.19 3.23
C GLY A 12 -0.65 -7.26 2.48
N ASN A 13 -0.58 -6.98 1.18
CA ASN A 13 0.68 -7.10 0.42
C ASN A 13 1.76 -6.12 0.94
N THR A 14 1.43 -4.83 1.00
CA THR A 14 2.35 -3.79 1.51
C THR A 14 2.80 -4.10 2.94
N LYS A 15 1.86 -4.51 3.81
CA LYS A 15 2.16 -4.95 5.17
C LYS A 15 3.24 -6.03 5.20
N LYS A 16 3.08 -7.10 4.40
CA LYS A 16 4.04 -8.23 4.37
C LYS A 16 5.46 -7.78 4.06
N SER A 17 5.65 -6.99 2.99
CA SER A 17 6.98 -6.50 2.60
C SER A 17 7.56 -5.54 3.64
N VAL A 18 6.79 -4.57 4.12
CA VAL A 18 7.27 -3.58 5.09
C VAL A 18 7.64 -4.21 6.44
N GLU A 19 6.81 -5.15 6.94
CA GLU A 19 7.11 -5.86 8.18
C GLU A 19 8.32 -6.82 8.02
N ALA A 20 8.51 -7.42 6.84
CA ALA A 20 9.71 -8.21 6.54
C ALA A 20 10.98 -7.35 6.56
N MET A 21 10.94 -6.17 5.94
CA MET A 21 12.05 -5.20 6.00
C MET A 21 12.33 -4.74 7.43
N ALA A 22 11.30 -4.35 8.16
CA ALA A 22 11.43 -3.85 9.53
C ALA A 22 12.01 -4.92 10.46
N GLY A 23 11.49 -6.15 10.39
CA GLY A 23 11.97 -7.28 11.18
C GLY A 23 13.40 -7.69 10.86
N ALA A 24 13.90 -7.42 9.65
CA ALA A 24 15.29 -7.66 9.27
C ALA A 24 16.29 -6.67 9.91
N LEU A 25 15.80 -5.50 10.33
CA LEU A 25 16.57 -4.43 10.96
C LEU A 25 16.42 -4.41 12.48
N ASP A 26 15.23 -4.68 12.98
CA ASP A 26 14.90 -4.70 14.40
C ASP A 26 13.80 -5.74 14.67
N PRO A 27 14.08 -6.84 15.36
CA PRO A 27 13.07 -7.86 15.68
C PRO A 27 11.93 -7.33 16.59
N ASN A 28 12.16 -6.20 17.27
CA ASN A 28 11.19 -5.55 18.15
C ASN A 28 10.60 -4.27 17.52
N PHE A 29 10.58 -4.18 16.19
CA PHE A 29 10.04 -3.00 15.49
C PHE A 29 8.61 -2.66 15.93
N THR A 30 8.25 -1.38 15.82
CA THR A 30 6.89 -0.91 16.10
C THR A 30 6.10 -0.77 14.81
N VAL A 31 4.75 -0.84 14.90
CA VAL A 31 3.84 -0.73 13.76
C VAL A 31 2.90 0.46 13.91
N ILE A 32 2.76 1.23 12.84
CA ILE A 32 1.71 2.23 12.66
C ILE A 32 0.93 1.84 11.39
N ASP A 33 -0.18 1.11 11.57
CA ASP A 33 -1.07 0.73 10.46
C ASP A 33 -2.09 1.85 10.23
N VAL A 34 -1.85 2.68 9.22
CA VAL A 34 -2.76 3.77 8.85
C VAL A 34 -3.87 3.32 7.90
N THR A 35 -4.14 2.02 7.78
CA THR A 35 -5.18 1.49 6.88
C THR A 35 -6.58 1.81 7.40
N ALA A 36 -6.83 1.67 8.70
CA ALA A 36 -8.13 1.90 9.29
C ALA A 36 -8.43 3.40 9.44
N PRO A 37 -9.69 3.83 9.24
CA PRO A 37 -10.07 5.25 9.38
C PRO A 37 -9.84 5.83 10.78
N GLU A 38 -9.88 4.99 11.80
CA GLU A 38 -9.65 5.37 13.21
C GLU A 38 -8.19 5.80 13.44
N GLN A 39 -7.28 5.37 12.58
CA GLN A 39 -5.86 5.70 12.63
C GLN A 39 -5.46 6.80 11.64
N ALA A 40 -6.44 7.48 11.04
CA ALA A 40 -6.20 8.55 10.06
C ALA A 40 -5.52 9.80 10.65
N SER A 41 -5.47 9.94 11.96
CA SER A 41 -4.97 11.12 12.67
C SER A 41 -3.85 10.77 13.66
N VAL A 42 -2.97 9.84 13.29
CA VAL A 42 -1.81 9.52 14.14
C VAL A 42 -0.82 10.68 14.06
N GLU A 43 -0.54 11.27 15.22
CA GLU A 43 0.53 12.27 15.37
C GLU A 43 1.72 11.63 16.08
N ARG A 44 2.89 11.73 15.49
CA ARG A 44 4.14 11.25 16.09
C ARG A 44 5.34 12.00 15.51
N GLU A 45 6.24 12.39 16.39
CA GLU A 45 7.56 12.87 16.05
C GLU A 45 8.59 11.76 16.21
N PHE A 46 9.52 11.67 15.25
CA PHE A 46 10.62 10.72 15.23
C PHE A 46 11.94 11.45 15.33
N SER A 47 12.87 10.89 16.09
CA SER A 47 14.23 11.42 16.21
C SER A 47 15.13 10.98 15.07
N SER A 48 16.31 11.59 14.95
CA SER A 48 17.36 11.17 14.00
C SER A 48 17.97 9.80 14.29
N GLU A 49 17.73 9.22 15.46
CA GLU A 49 18.24 7.90 15.86
C GLU A 49 17.26 6.75 15.57
N GLU A 50 16.05 7.07 15.11
CA GLU A 50 15.05 6.10 14.67
C GLU A 50 15.12 5.91 13.16
N LEU A 51 14.56 4.82 12.65
CA LEU A 51 14.35 4.59 11.22
C LEU A 51 12.87 4.28 10.96
N VAL A 52 12.31 4.89 9.92
CA VAL A 52 10.93 4.66 9.54
C VAL A 52 10.86 4.02 8.16
N ILE A 53 10.12 2.92 8.02
CA ILE A 53 9.83 2.30 6.73
C ILE A 53 8.39 2.63 6.35
N PHE A 54 8.22 3.44 5.31
CA PHE A 54 6.91 3.80 4.78
C PHE A 54 6.51 2.85 3.66
N GLY A 55 5.32 2.24 3.76
CA GLY A 55 4.76 1.39 2.72
C GLY A 55 3.39 1.82 2.24
N MET A 56 3.25 2.03 0.93
CA MET A 56 1.98 2.42 0.32
C MET A 56 1.69 1.55 -0.90
N PRO A 57 0.42 1.16 -1.14
CA PRO A 57 0.06 0.52 -2.40
C PRO A 57 -0.06 1.56 -3.50
N VAL A 58 0.11 1.11 -4.74
CA VAL A 58 -0.05 1.95 -5.93
C VAL A 58 -1.46 1.79 -6.50
N TYR A 59 -2.24 2.86 -6.51
CA TYR A 59 -3.56 2.93 -7.12
C TYR A 59 -3.56 3.99 -8.22
N MET A 60 -3.79 3.55 -9.46
CA MET A 60 -3.80 4.44 -10.65
C MET A 60 -2.49 5.25 -10.80
N GLY A 61 -1.35 4.63 -10.49
CA GLY A 61 -0.02 5.24 -10.64
C GLY A 61 0.45 6.12 -9.48
N ARG A 62 -0.38 6.30 -8.45
CA ARG A 62 -0.11 7.15 -7.28
C ARG A 62 -0.37 6.35 -5.98
N ILE A 63 0.02 6.92 -4.84
CA ILE A 63 -0.51 6.39 -3.57
C ILE A 63 -2.01 6.72 -3.45
N PRO A 64 -2.79 5.91 -2.70
CA PRO A 64 -4.22 6.16 -2.56
C PRO A 64 -4.50 7.55 -1.97
N ALA A 65 -5.46 8.28 -2.55
CA ALA A 65 -5.87 9.61 -2.05
C ALA A 65 -6.19 9.60 -0.53
N ALA A 66 -6.71 8.49 -0.02
CA ALA A 66 -7.01 8.33 1.40
C ALA A 66 -5.75 8.09 2.27
N ALA A 67 -4.61 7.72 1.69
CA ALA A 67 -3.37 7.43 2.44
C ALA A 67 -2.53 8.68 2.68
N ALA A 68 -2.37 9.55 1.69
CA ALA A 68 -1.51 10.73 1.78
C ALA A 68 -1.82 11.64 2.99
N PRO A 69 -3.09 11.99 3.29
CA PRO A 69 -3.42 12.81 4.47
C PRO A 69 -3.03 12.14 5.80
N ARG A 70 -3.04 10.80 5.86
CA ARG A 70 -2.72 10.04 7.09
C ARG A 70 -1.25 10.06 7.46
N LEU A 71 -0.39 10.48 6.53
CA LEU A 71 1.04 10.66 6.77
C LEU A 71 1.39 12.05 7.31
N GLN A 72 0.48 13.01 7.24
CA GLN A 72 0.75 14.41 7.59
C GLN A 72 1.12 14.63 9.05
N GLY A 73 0.57 13.82 9.96
CA GLY A 73 0.86 13.88 11.41
C GLY A 73 2.18 13.19 11.80
N LEU A 74 2.84 12.51 10.88
CA LEU A 74 4.11 11.83 11.12
C LEU A 74 5.26 12.77 10.75
N LYS A 75 6.04 13.21 11.73
CA LYS A 75 7.12 14.19 11.55
C LYS A 75 8.46 13.56 11.89
N GLY A 76 9.44 13.78 11.03
CA GLY A 76 10.83 13.44 11.27
C GLY A 76 11.64 14.68 11.66
N ASN A 77 12.65 14.49 12.48
CA ASN A 77 13.71 15.45 12.73
C ASN A 77 15.02 14.91 12.12
N HIS A 78 15.19 15.08 10.82
CA HIS A 78 16.25 14.43 10.03
C HIS A 78 16.26 12.90 10.22
N THR A 79 15.07 12.32 10.41
CA THR A 79 14.89 10.90 10.67
C THR A 79 15.13 10.08 9.40
N PRO A 80 16.00 9.09 9.41
CA PRO A 80 16.18 8.17 8.31
C PRO A 80 14.88 7.47 7.91
N CYS A 81 14.62 7.32 6.61
CA CYS A 81 13.50 6.53 6.15
C CYS A 81 13.78 5.71 4.88
N ILE A 82 13.01 4.64 4.71
CA ILE A 82 12.96 3.79 3.52
C ILE A 82 11.54 3.85 2.97
N LEU A 83 11.41 3.97 1.65
CA LEU A 83 10.12 4.04 0.96
C LEU A 83 9.83 2.74 0.22
N ALA A 84 8.61 2.21 0.32
CA ALA A 84 8.18 0.99 -0.34
C ALA A 84 6.81 1.19 -1.03
N ALA A 85 6.80 1.26 -2.36
CA ALA A 85 5.58 1.31 -3.16
C ALA A 85 5.22 -0.10 -3.64
N THR A 86 4.07 -0.65 -3.22
CA THR A 86 3.63 -1.99 -3.62
C THR A 86 2.62 -1.91 -4.76
N TYR A 87 2.90 -2.54 -5.89
CA TYR A 87 2.06 -2.48 -7.08
C TYR A 87 1.72 -3.86 -7.67
N GLY A 88 0.62 -3.91 -8.45
CA GLY A 88 0.09 -5.14 -9.01
C GLY A 88 0.64 -5.48 -10.39
N ASN A 89 1.95 -5.54 -10.60
CA ASN A 89 2.62 -5.98 -11.83
C ASN A 89 2.40 -5.09 -13.08
N ARG A 90 1.58 -4.00 -13.02
CA ARG A 90 1.43 -3.08 -14.14
C ARG A 90 2.60 -2.09 -14.21
N HIS A 91 2.62 -1.13 -13.32
CA HIS A 91 3.68 -0.15 -13.08
C HIS A 91 3.37 0.63 -11.81
N TYR A 92 4.37 1.27 -11.22
CA TYR A 92 4.22 2.10 -10.01
C TYR A 92 4.17 3.62 -10.33
N ASP A 93 4.41 3.99 -11.57
CA ASP A 93 4.34 5.36 -12.13
C ASP A 93 4.97 6.40 -11.17
N ASP A 94 4.17 7.31 -10.62
CA ASP A 94 4.63 8.44 -9.80
C ASP A 94 4.58 8.17 -8.28
N ALA A 95 4.16 6.97 -7.86
CA ALA A 95 3.92 6.69 -6.44
C ALA A 95 5.16 6.88 -5.55
N LEU A 96 6.35 6.45 -6.00
CA LEU A 96 7.59 6.65 -5.24
C LEU A 96 7.97 8.12 -5.12
N ALA A 97 7.86 8.89 -6.20
CA ALA A 97 8.13 10.32 -6.18
C ALA A 97 7.14 11.08 -5.28
N GLU A 98 5.86 10.67 -5.28
CA GLU A 98 4.86 11.23 -4.36
C GLU A 98 5.18 10.93 -2.91
N MET A 99 5.54 9.69 -2.58
CA MET A 99 5.98 9.30 -1.24
C MET A 99 7.20 10.09 -0.79
N ALA A 100 8.19 10.25 -1.67
CA ALA A 100 9.41 11.00 -1.39
C ALA A 100 9.12 12.46 -1.05
N GLY A 101 8.32 13.13 -1.86
CA GLY A 101 7.96 14.52 -1.60
C GLY A 101 7.15 14.70 -0.29
N ILE A 102 6.35 13.71 0.11
CA ILE A 102 5.66 13.74 1.41
C ILE A 102 6.67 13.54 2.56
N ALA A 103 7.55 12.54 2.45
CA ALA A 103 8.54 12.23 3.48
C ALA A 103 9.50 13.40 3.71
N GLU A 104 10.04 14.00 2.65
CA GLU A 104 10.94 15.15 2.74
C GLU A 104 10.29 16.37 3.38
N ARG A 105 9.06 16.74 2.97
CA ARG A 105 8.29 17.82 3.60
C ARG A 105 7.99 17.58 5.06
N ASN A 106 7.92 16.33 5.48
CA ASN A 106 7.71 15.93 6.86
C ASN A 106 9.02 15.78 7.66
N GLY A 107 10.19 16.12 7.09
CA GLY A 107 11.49 16.14 7.78
C GLY A 107 12.24 14.81 7.82
N PHE A 108 11.90 13.85 6.94
CA PHE A 108 12.60 12.57 6.81
C PHE A 108 13.73 12.64 5.79
N LEU A 109 14.77 11.83 6.00
CA LEU A 109 15.92 11.65 5.10
C LEU A 109 15.80 10.28 4.42
N ILE A 110 15.63 10.27 3.11
CA ILE A 110 15.44 9.03 2.34
C ILE A 110 16.79 8.33 2.16
N GLN A 111 16.90 7.09 2.64
CA GLN A 111 18.08 6.23 2.52
C GLN A 111 17.95 5.18 1.42
N GLY A 112 16.71 4.87 0.99
CA GLY A 112 16.42 3.96 -0.09
C GLY A 112 14.94 3.95 -0.44
N ALA A 113 14.64 3.51 -1.66
CA ALA A 113 13.28 3.35 -2.15
C ALA A 113 13.12 2.02 -2.90
N ALA A 114 11.92 1.43 -2.86
CA ALA A 114 11.64 0.16 -3.52
C ALA A 114 10.26 0.15 -4.19
N ALA A 115 10.21 -0.40 -5.40
CA ALA A 115 8.97 -0.72 -6.09
C ALA A 115 8.74 -2.24 -6.05
N LEU A 116 7.78 -2.68 -5.26
CA LEU A 116 7.57 -4.07 -4.87
C LEU A 116 6.34 -4.65 -5.53
N VAL A 117 6.47 -5.81 -6.14
CA VAL A 117 5.35 -6.49 -6.78
C VAL A 117 4.55 -7.27 -5.76
N GLY A 118 3.24 -7.01 -5.73
CA GLY A 118 2.27 -7.79 -4.96
C GLY A 118 1.13 -8.30 -5.85
N ARG A 119 0.27 -9.16 -5.30
CA ARG A 119 -0.94 -9.59 -6.00
C ARG A 119 -1.78 -8.37 -6.38
N HIS A 120 -2.16 -8.25 -7.65
CA HIS A 120 -3.03 -7.19 -8.11
C HIS A 120 -4.42 -7.26 -7.47
N THR A 121 -5.11 -6.12 -7.35
CA THR A 121 -6.48 -6.07 -6.83
C THR A 121 -7.47 -6.73 -7.80
N TYR A 122 -7.33 -6.47 -9.09
CA TYR A 122 -8.16 -7.02 -10.17
C TYR A 122 -7.55 -8.28 -10.78
N GLY A 123 -8.40 -9.22 -11.20
CA GLY A 123 -7.97 -10.45 -11.85
C GLY A 123 -7.12 -11.37 -10.97
N GLU A 124 -6.50 -12.36 -11.59
CA GLU A 124 -5.63 -13.34 -10.93
C GLU A 124 -4.14 -13.09 -11.30
N ILE A 125 -3.70 -11.84 -11.06
CA ILE A 125 -2.37 -11.35 -11.44
C ILE A 125 -1.42 -11.47 -10.26
N GLN A 126 -0.29 -12.18 -10.45
CA GLN A 126 0.77 -12.37 -9.44
C GLN A 126 0.22 -12.92 -8.11
N VAL A 127 -0.69 -13.87 -8.19
CA VAL A 127 -1.25 -14.57 -7.02
C VAL A 127 -0.11 -15.25 -6.26
N GLY A 128 -0.09 -15.05 -4.93
CA GLY A 128 0.99 -15.56 -4.07
C GLY A 128 2.12 -14.57 -3.76
N ARG A 129 2.19 -13.43 -4.49
CA ARG A 129 3.18 -12.39 -4.19
C ARG A 129 2.68 -11.38 -3.17
N PRO A 130 3.60 -10.81 -2.35
CA PRO A 130 5.02 -11.18 -2.27
C PRO A 130 5.20 -12.63 -1.82
N ASP A 131 6.06 -13.38 -2.51
CA ASP A 131 6.51 -14.72 -2.12
C ASP A 131 7.78 -14.65 -1.22
N GLU A 132 8.30 -15.79 -0.76
CA GLU A 132 9.46 -15.77 0.14
C GLU A 132 10.73 -15.23 -0.55
N ALA A 133 10.89 -15.43 -1.85
CA ALA A 133 12.02 -14.87 -2.60
C ALA A 133 11.93 -13.34 -2.66
N ASP A 134 10.72 -12.79 -2.84
CA ASP A 134 10.47 -11.35 -2.77
C ASP A 134 10.82 -10.80 -1.38
N LEU A 135 10.33 -11.47 -0.34
CA LEU A 135 10.55 -11.02 1.04
C LEU A 135 12.02 -11.09 1.46
N GLU A 136 12.78 -12.09 0.99
CA GLU A 136 14.23 -12.14 1.28
C GLU A 136 14.99 -11.04 0.55
N ALA A 137 14.62 -10.73 -0.70
CA ALA A 137 15.17 -9.59 -1.43
C ALA A 137 14.83 -8.25 -0.73
N ASP A 138 13.59 -8.10 -0.23
CA ASP A 138 13.15 -6.93 0.53
C ASP A 138 13.98 -6.77 1.82
N ARG A 139 14.24 -7.86 2.58
CA ARG A 139 15.09 -7.85 3.77
C ARG A 139 16.52 -7.44 3.45
N ALA A 140 17.10 -8.01 2.39
CA ALA A 140 18.46 -7.69 1.96
C ALA A 140 18.59 -6.23 1.52
N PHE A 141 17.60 -5.70 0.80
CA PHE A 141 17.54 -4.29 0.44
C PHE A 141 17.47 -3.40 1.68
N ALA A 142 16.58 -3.70 2.64
CA ALA A 142 16.44 -2.89 3.86
C ALA A 142 17.74 -2.78 4.64
N ARG A 143 18.50 -3.88 4.78
CA ARG A 143 19.84 -3.87 5.43
C ARG A 143 20.79 -2.91 4.73
N LYS A 144 20.87 -2.98 3.39
CA LYS A 144 21.75 -2.08 2.61
C LYS A 144 21.30 -0.63 2.70
N ALA A 145 19.99 -0.37 2.60
CA ALA A 145 19.46 0.99 2.69
C ALA A 145 19.74 1.63 4.06
N ALA A 146 19.63 0.86 5.14
CA ALA A 146 19.89 1.36 6.50
C ALA A 146 21.37 1.72 6.76
N GLU A 147 22.31 1.25 5.93
CA GLU A 147 23.73 1.63 5.99
C GLU A 147 24.03 2.96 5.29
N ASN A 148 23.12 3.41 4.42
CA ASN A 148 23.28 4.65 3.68
C ASN A 148 23.02 5.87 4.58
N LYS A 149 23.82 6.93 4.38
CA LYS A 149 23.51 8.24 4.98
C LYS A 149 22.40 8.97 4.21
N LYS A 150 22.35 8.75 2.91
CA LYS A 150 21.38 9.32 1.98
C LYS A 150 21.35 8.44 0.72
N MET A 151 20.18 8.29 0.12
CA MET A 151 20.02 7.61 -1.16
C MET A 151 20.82 8.33 -2.26
N GLN A 152 21.53 7.56 -3.09
CA GLN A 152 22.34 8.07 -4.21
C GLN A 152 21.59 8.01 -5.55
N SER A 153 20.69 7.05 -5.69
CA SER A 153 19.87 6.89 -6.89
C SER A 153 18.80 7.96 -6.99
N GLU A 154 18.43 8.33 -8.22
CA GLU A 154 17.22 9.12 -8.44
C GLU A 154 15.96 8.30 -8.16
N ILE A 155 14.96 8.93 -7.55
CA ILE A 155 13.65 8.31 -7.35
C ILE A 155 12.86 8.38 -8.66
N PRO A 156 12.39 7.24 -9.20
CA PRO A 156 11.59 7.23 -10.43
C PRO A 156 10.26 7.95 -10.27
N GLY A 157 9.80 8.52 -11.38
CA GLY A 157 8.53 9.26 -11.45
C GLY A 157 8.70 10.76 -11.23
N LYS A 158 7.57 11.45 -11.20
CA LYS A 158 7.51 12.89 -10.92
C LYS A 158 6.58 13.13 -9.74
N TYR A 159 6.86 14.17 -8.95
CA TYR A 159 5.88 14.58 -7.95
C TYR A 159 4.60 15.01 -8.66
N PRO A 160 3.47 14.30 -8.40
CA PRO A 160 2.26 14.55 -9.18
C PRO A 160 1.59 15.86 -8.81
N GLU A 161 1.06 16.56 -9.81
CA GLU A 161 0.20 17.73 -9.62
C GLU A 161 -1.25 17.31 -9.38
N GLY A 162 -1.98 18.10 -8.59
CA GLY A 162 -3.40 17.88 -8.31
C GLY A 162 -3.72 16.69 -7.42
N GLU A 163 -5.00 16.45 -7.22
CA GLU A 163 -5.50 15.39 -6.34
C GLU A 163 -5.42 14.01 -7.00
N ALA A 164 -5.17 12.98 -6.21
CA ALA A 164 -5.24 11.60 -6.67
C ALA A 164 -6.68 11.18 -6.95
N ALA A 165 -6.89 10.33 -7.96
CA ALA A 165 -8.21 9.79 -8.27
C ALA A 165 -8.81 9.06 -7.05
N PRO A 166 -10.13 9.19 -6.83
CA PRO A 166 -10.79 8.61 -5.65
C PRO A 166 -10.77 7.08 -5.64
N GLY A 167 -10.50 6.43 -6.77
CA GLY A 167 -10.37 4.98 -6.89
C GLY A 167 -10.69 4.47 -8.29
N GLY A 168 -10.53 3.16 -8.49
CA GLY A 168 -10.77 2.51 -9.78
C GLY A 168 -12.24 2.47 -10.19
N HIS A 169 -12.50 2.11 -11.45
CA HIS A 169 -13.84 2.03 -12.03
C HIS A 169 -14.73 0.98 -11.35
N TYR A 170 -14.18 -0.21 -11.09
CA TYR A 170 -14.95 -1.33 -10.55
C TYR A 170 -15.21 -1.20 -9.05
N LYS A 171 -16.48 -1.26 -8.67
CA LYS A 171 -16.94 -1.18 -7.27
C LYS A 171 -17.56 -2.50 -6.83
N PRO A 172 -17.22 -3.03 -5.64
CA PRO A 172 -17.78 -4.28 -5.15
C PRO A 172 -19.31 -4.23 -5.00
N LEU A 173 -19.94 -5.32 -5.34
CA LEU A 173 -21.37 -5.55 -5.14
C LEU A 173 -21.61 -6.31 -3.83
N THR A 174 -22.88 -6.31 -3.39
CA THR A 174 -23.33 -7.12 -2.25
C THR A 174 -24.50 -8.00 -2.71
N SER A 175 -24.30 -9.32 -2.69
CA SER A 175 -25.36 -10.28 -3.05
C SER A 175 -26.32 -10.56 -1.88
N SER A 176 -27.42 -11.26 -2.19
CA SER A 176 -28.41 -11.72 -1.20
C SER A 176 -27.84 -12.72 -0.17
N ALA A 177 -26.65 -13.29 -0.40
CA ALA A 177 -25.96 -14.15 0.55
C ALA A 177 -25.39 -13.37 1.77
N CYS A 178 -25.55 -12.04 1.83
CA CYS A 178 -25.03 -11.22 2.91
C CYS A 178 -25.72 -11.52 4.24
N ILE A 179 -24.95 -11.97 5.22
CA ILE A 179 -25.40 -12.23 6.60
C ILE A 179 -25.30 -11.02 7.53
N GLN A 180 -25.00 -9.86 7.00
CA GLN A 180 -24.90 -8.58 7.72
C GLN A 180 -23.93 -8.60 8.93
N CYS A 181 -22.85 -9.36 8.86
CA CYS A 181 -21.90 -9.51 9.96
C CYS A 181 -21.07 -8.25 10.28
N GLY A 182 -21.11 -7.22 9.44
CA GLY A 182 -20.47 -5.92 9.68
C GLY A 182 -18.97 -5.84 9.37
N ILE A 183 -18.25 -6.95 9.11
CA ILE A 183 -16.80 -6.99 8.90
C ILE A 183 -16.38 -6.01 7.79
N CYS A 184 -17.01 -6.09 6.62
CA CYS A 184 -16.66 -5.26 5.47
C CYS A 184 -16.85 -3.76 5.74
N ARG A 185 -17.85 -3.39 6.54
CA ARG A 185 -18.14 -2.01 6.93
C ARG A 185 -17.10 -1.50 7.93
N LYS A 186 -16.82 -2.28 8.98
CA LYS A 186 -15.82 -1.95 10.01
C LYS A 186 -14.42 -1.78 9.42
N GLU A 187 -14.04 -2.68 8.50
CA GLU A 187 -12.70 -2.71 7.94
C GLU A 187 -12.50 -1.86 6.68
N CYS A 188 -13.55 -1.18 6.18
CA CYS A 188 -13.42 -0.34 5.00
C CYS A 188 -12.51 0.86 5.27
N PRO A 189 -11.37 1.01 4.57
CA PRO A 189 -10.40 2.07 4.83
C PRO A 189 -10.95 3.49 4.69
N VAL A 190 -12.05 3.64 3.95
CA VAL A 190 -12.65 4.94 3.62
C VAL A 190 -14.13 5.03 4.02
N ARG A 191 -14.62 4.07 4.83
CA ARG A 191 -16.03 4.05 5.27
C ARG A 191 -17.03 4.18 4.12
N ALA A 192 -16.74 3.48 2.99
CA ALA A 192 -17.58 3.52 1.80
C ALA A 192 -18.79 2.56 1.86
N ILE A 193 -18.96 1.78 2.93
CA ILE A 193 -20.04 0.79 3.04
C ILE A 193 -21.07 1.29 4.05
N GLY A 194 -22.32 1.43 3.58
CA GLY A 194 -23.44 1.92 4.36
C GLY A 194 -24.04 0.91 5.33
N ASP A 195 -25.11 1.31 6.03
CA ASP A 195 -25.87 0.46 6.97
C ASP A 195 -26.60 -0.67 6.27
N ASP A 196 -26.95 -0.46 5.00
CA ASP A 196 -27.54 -1.44 4.07
C ASP A 196 -26.51 -2.41 3.48
N PHE A 197 -25.25 -2.31 3.89
CA PHE A 197 -24.10 -3.05 3.36
C PHE A 197 -23.80 -2.81 1.88
N GLN A 198 -24.42 -1.82 1.24
CA GLN A 198 -24.06 -1.42 -0.12
C GLN A 198 -22.81 -0.55 -0.14
N VAL A 199 -22.13 -0.56 -1.28
CA VAL A 199 -20.90 0.25 -1.47
C VAL A 199 -21.29 1.61 -2.05
N GLY A 200 -20.98 2.69 -1.34
CA GLY A 200 -21.05 4.05 -1.85
C GLY A 200 -19.93 4.31 -2.86
N PRO A 201 -20.24 4.42 -4.17
CA PRO A 201 -19.22 4.47 -5.22
C PRO A 201 -18.32 5.69 -5.11
N GLU A 202 -18.83 6.82 -4.63
CA GLU A 202 -18.11 8.10 -4.50
C GLU A 202 -16.90 8.03 -3.56
N ARG A 203 -17.01 7.21 -2.50
CA ARG A 203 -15.95 7.05 -1.50
C ARG A 203 -15.09 5.82 -1.72
N CYS A 204 -15.56 4.85 -2.49
CA CYS A 204 -14.90 3.57 -2.64
C CYS A 204 -13.61 3.68 -3.45
N ILE A 205 -12.48 3.33 -2.86
CA ILE A 205 -11.16 3.30 -3.52
C ILE A 205 -10.88 2.02 -4.31
N SER A 206 -11.85 1.13 -4.46
CA SER A 206 -11.74 -0.13 -5.22
C SER A 206 -10.60 -1.06 -4.75
N CYS A 207 -10.31 -1.08 -3.46
CA CYS A 207 -9.23 -1.90 -2.88
C CYS A 207 -9.60 -3.37 -2.71
N PHE A 208 -10.85 -3.74 -2.82
CA PHE A 208 -11.40 -5.09 -2.65
C PHE A 208 -11.14 -5.75 -1.28
N ARG A 209 -10.75 -5.00 -0.26
CA ARG A 209 -10.63 -5.52 1.11
C ARG A 209 -11.93 -6.19 1.56
N CYS A 210 -13.08 -5.57 1.29
CA CYS A 210 -14.39 -6.11 1.64
C CYS A 210 -14.71 -7.44 0.95
N ILE A 211 -14.22 -7.67 -0.27
CA ILE A 211 -14.35 -8.95 -0.98
C ILE A 211 -13.50 -10.01 -0.29
N ARG A 212 -12.23 -9.70 -0.01
CA ARG A 212 -11.27 -10.66 0.57
C ARG A 212 -11.64 -11.08 2.00
N ASN A 213 -12.26 -10.18 2.77
CA ASN A 213 -12.59 -10.43 4.17
C ASN A 213 -14.06 -10.86 4.38
N CYS A 214 -14.84 -11.04 3.31
CA CYS A 214 -16.22 -11.50 3.43
C CYS A 214 -16.27 -13.01 3.69
N PRO A 215 -16.70 -13.46 4.89
CA PRO A 215 -16.65 -14.88 5.27
C PRO A 215 -17.61 -15.75 4.45
N VAL A 216 -18.63 -15.16 3.84
CA VAL A 216 -19.65 -15.85 3.03
C VAL A 216 -19.59 -15.44 1.55
N HIS A 217 -18.53 -14.75 1.12
CA HIS A 217 -18.31 -14.28 -0.24
C HIS A 217 -19.47 -13.46 -0.84
N ALA A 218 -20.29 -12.85 0.01
CA ALA A 218 -21.39 -11.99 -0.42
C ALA A 218 -20.92 -10.68 -1.06
N LYS A 219 -19.73 -10.19 -0.68
CA LYS A 219 -19.05 -9.10 -1.40
C LYS A 219 -18.29 -9.69 -2.59
N ASN A 220 -18.58 -9.19 -3.79
CA ASN A 220 -18.02 -9.73 -5.03
C ASN A 220 -17.93 -8.67 -6.14
N MET A 221 -17.40 -9.09 -7.28
CA MET A 221 -17.37 -8.35 -8.55
C MET A 221 -17.98 -9.21 -9.65
N ASP A 222 -19.07 -9.93 -9.36
CA ASP A 222 -19.67 -10.88 -10.29
C ASP A 222 -20.55 -10.19 -11.33
N THR A 223 -19.93 -9.46 -12.25
CA THR A 223 -20.57 -8.88 -13.43
C THR A 223 -19.90 -9.39 -14.71
N PRO A 224 -20.63 -9.57 -15.82
CA PRO A 224 -20.04 -9.99 -17.09
C PRO A 224 -18.91 -9.05 -17.55
N GLU A 225 -19.12 -7.74 -17.44
CA GLU A 225 -18.13 -6.72 -17.80
C GLU A 225 -16.83 -6.85 -17.01
N TYR A 226 -16.92 -7.04 -15.67
CA TYR A 226 -15.72 -7.22 -14.87
C TYR A 226 -15.01 -8.54 -15.17
N ARG A 227 -15.73 -9.63 -15.43
CA ARG A 227 -15.13 -10.94 -15.78
C ARG A 227 -14.30 -10.82 -17.06
N GLU A 228 -14.88 -10.26 -18.12
CA GLU A 228 -14.17 -10.04 -19.39
C GLU A 228 -12.92 -9.16 -19.20
N PHE A 229 -13.07 -8.06 -18.49
CA PHE A 229 -11.93 -7.19 -18.16
C PHE A 229 -10.86 -7.95 -17.36
N ALA A 230 -11.24 -8.70 -16.32
CA ALA A 230 -10.31 -9.40 -15.45
C ALA A 230 -9.53 -10.50 -16.17
N GLU A 231 -10.15 -11.23 -17.11
CA GLU A 231 -9.51 -12.22 -17.96
C GLU A 231 -8.47 -11.56 -18.87
N MET A 232 -8.86 -10.57 -19.65
CA MET A 232 -7.96 -9.81 -20.53
C MET A 232 -6.80 -9.19 -19.76
N PHE A 233 -7.08 -8.62 -18.60
CA PHE A 233 -6.08 -7.93 -17.80
C PHE A 233 -5.10 -8.90 -17.13
N THR A 234 -5.58 -10.09 -16.74
CA THR A 234 -4.75 -11.19 -16.22
C THR A 234 -3.78 -11.68 -17.30
N GLU A 235 -4.26 -11.92 -18.52
CA GLU A 235 -3.40 -12.32 -19.64
C GLU A 235 -2.33 -11.26 -19.93
N LYS A 236 -2.73 -9.99 -20.05
CA LYS A 236 -1.83 -8.86 -20.33
C LYS A 236 -0.72 -8.71 -19.31
N LEU A 237 -0.98 -9.00 -18.03
CA LEU A 237 -0.05 -8.83 -16.91
C LEU A 237 0.46 -10.16 -16.34
N SER A 238 0.38 -11.24 -17.10
CA SER A 238 0.81 -12.59 -16.67
C SER A 238 2.31 -12.71 -16.45
N LYS A 239 3.12 -11.99 -17.25
CA LYS A 239 4.58 -12.05 -17.16
C LYS A 239 5.05 -11.50 -15.81
N ARG A 240 5.82 -12.32 -15.05
CA ARG A 240 6.44 -11.90 -13.79
C ARG A 240 7.39 -10.72 -14.02
N ARG A 241 7.26 -9.68 -13.22
CA ARG A 241 8.24 -8.59 -13.05
C ARG A 241 8.99 -8.80 -11.75
N GLU A 242 10.22 -8.32 -11.71
CA GLU A 242 11.01 -8.33 -10.49
C GLU A 242 10.77 -7.06 -9.68
N ASN A 243 11.06 -7.11 -8.38
CA ASN A 243 11.10 -5.93 -7.53
C ASN A 243 12.26 -5.02 -7.98
N GLU A 244 12.09 -3.72 -7.83
CA GLU A 244 13.09 -2.73 -8.17
C GLU A 244 13.53 -1.99 -6.90
N TYR A 245 14.85 -1.82 -6.72
CA TYR A 245 15.44 -1.25 -5.53
C TYR A 245 16.39 -0.11 -5.89
N PHE A 246 16.27 1.01 -5.16
CA PHE A 246 17.01 2.25 -5.38
C PHE A 246 17.76 2.63 -4.09
N LEU A 247 19.11 2.77 -4.17
CA LEU A 247 20.01 3.03 -3.04
C LEU A 247 20.80 4.31 -3.23
#